data_9acb8a6e7b3f48f9aa0350677aaede96
#
_entry.id   9acb8a6e7b3f48f9aa0350677aaede96
#
_cell.length_a   1.000
_cell.length_b   1.000
_cell.length_c   1.000
_cell.angle_alpha   90.00
_cell.angle_beta   90.00
_cell.angle_gamma   90.00
#
_symmetry.space_group_name_H-M   'P 1'
#
loop_
_entity.id
_entity.type
_entity.pdbx_description
1 polymer ?
#
loop_
_entity_poly.entity_id
_entity_poly.type
_entity_poly.pdbx_seq_one_letter_code
_entity_poly.pdbx_strand_id
1 'polypeptide(L)'
;MPTRSACLPPLRSRGPDRRSSPRRHVVAGVVLGMAAAAWAAGGTAQAQMTAQTLVGKAVSDDAQYADINSAIVRFRDRDIVGCRALLERARSNNPKLPPPGVMMAVLWLGVNQLAPARAELDDTAVKFPGDPEPYLILGDLAFQERRVIDADVLFARANDLTGGFTENAKRKRDFEIRCHAGSAAVAEARRQWESARQHLAGWLELDPDNASAHQRMGIVLFQLGKTPESLAAFREAKKLDAKAVQPELALARLHDDAKQREAAQKLIEQAIKAAPQDPAVLLAAAQWYVSRNDLPAATTHAEAALAIDPRSLDAKIVRGAIARVARDYPTAERFFNDAHVQSPGNFPAGNSLALVLVETEDAAARQRALEMAEANVAMHREGSPHQVNALTTLAWVYYKLGRREDVEKILSQITQNNQLTTDGAYYIAKLLVDRGERDRARKILEEVLANDAMFPTRADAADLLASLKKPAG
;
A
#
# COMPACT_ATOMS: atom_id res chain seq x y z
N MET A 1 25.31 73.65 7.82
CA MET A 1 25.39 72.84 9.02
C MET A 1 24.77 71.50 8.73
N PRO A 2 25.51 70.38 8.79
CA PRO A 2 25.07 69.13 8.26
C PRO A 2 24.33 68.29 9.32
N THR A 3 23.26 67.65 8.88
CA THR A 3 22.45 66.66 9.59
C THR A 3 23.21 65.32 9.71
N ARG A 4 23.32 64.84 10.93
CA ARG A 4 23.94 63.54 11.28
C ARG A 4 22.99 62.41 10.85
N SER A 5 23.47 61.57 9.95
CA SER A 5 22.89 60.28 9.62
C SER A 5 23.28 59.24 10.69
N ALA A 6 22.32 58.61 11.35
CA ALA A 6 22.52 57.55 12.32
C ALA A 6 22.64 56.21 11.59
N CYS A 7 23.81 55.57 11.65
CA CYS A 7 24.02 54.19 11.19
C CYS A 7 23.38 53.21 12.17
N LEU A 8 22.46 52.36 11.66
CA LEU A 8 21.98 51.18 12.34
C LEU A 8 22.97 50.01 12.14
N PRO A 9 23.24 49.18 13.17
CA PRO A 9 24.12 48.04 13.04
C PRO A 9 23.48 46.87 12.28
N PRO A 10 24.25 45.98 11.64
CA PRO A 10 23.74 44.89 10.83
C PRO A 10 23.09 43.83 11.68
N LEU A 11 21.87 43.40 11.24
CA LEU A 11 21.15 42.25 11.77
C LEU A 11 21.95 40.96 11.51
N ARG A 12 22.40 40.31 12.57
CA ARG A 12 22.96 38.95 12.52
C ARG A 12 21.84 37.99 12.09
N SER A 13 22.01 37.37 10.93
CA SER A 13 21.21 36.24 10.46
C SER A 13 21.41 35.05 11.41
N ARG A 14 20.39 34.73 12.20
CA ARG A 14 20.31 33.43 12.87
C ARG A 14 19.93 32.40 11.80
N GLY A 15 20.82 31.45 11.52
CA GLY A 15 20.54 30.29 10.69
C GLY A 15 19.40 29.44 11.27
N PRO A 16 18.66 28.72 10.44
CA PRO A 16 17.57 27.90 10.92
C PRO A 16 18.09 26.72 11.75
N ASP A 17 17.56 26.66 12.96
CA ASP A 17 17.76 25.59 13.93
C ASP A 17 17.28 24.25 13.32
N ARG A 18 18.23 23.35 13.02
CA ARG A 18 17.95 22.00 12.56
C ARG A 18 17.44 21.15 13.72
N ARG A 19 16.16 21.30 14.06
CA ARG A 19 15.49 20.35 14.95
C ARG A 19 14.76 19.31 14.11
N SER A 20 15.28 18.09 14.21
CA SER A 20 14.63 16.79 14.04
C SER A 20 13.39 16.74 13.13
N SER A 21 13.59 16.26 11.91
CA SER A 21 12.48 15.75 11.09
C SER A 21 11.80 14.59 11.82
N PRO A 22 10.46 14.59 11.98
CA PRO A 22 9.75 13.45 12.53
C PRO A 22 9.82 12.27 11.54
N ARG A 23 10.21 11.12 12.09
CA ARG A 23 10.25 9.82 11.39
C ARG A 23 8.92 9.59 10.66
N ARG A 24 8.98 9.49 9.36
CA ARG A 24 7.87 9.10 8.49
C ARG A 24 7.62 7.60 8.70
N HIS A 25 6.74 7.25 9.61
CA HIS A 25 6.12 5.93 9.58
C HIS A 25 5.12 5.92 8.42
N VAL A 26 5.38 5.04 7.49
CA VAL A 26 4.49 4.71 6.37
C VAL A 26 3.24 4.04 6.95
N VAL A 27 2.18 4.83 7.17
CA VAL A 27 0.82 4.30 7.15
C VAL A 27 0.50 4.14 5.68
N ALA A 28 1.01 3.06 5.09
CA ALA A 28 0.70 2.71 3.72
C ALA A 28 -0.67 2.01 3.69
N GLY A 29 -1.65 2.69 3.16
CA GLY A 29 -2.58 2.05 2.26
C GLY A 29 -3.71 1.23 2.86
N VAL A 30 -4.63 1.85 3.61
CA VAL A 30 -6.03 1.40 3.60
C VAL A 30 -6.89 2.66 3.48
N VAL A 31 -6.90 3.28 2.33
CA VAL A 31 -7.89 4.30 1.98
C VAL A 31 -8.08 4.24 0.48
N LEU A 32 -9.21 3.77 0.08
CA LEU A 32 -9.90 3.92 -1.20
C LEU A 32 -10.60 2.62 -1.59
N GLY A 33 -11.63 2.29 -0.87
CA GLY A 33 -12.39 1.08 -1.13
C GLY A 33 -13.78 1.34 -1.71
N MET A 34 -13.96 2.17 -2.74
CA MET A 34 -15.19 2.09 -3.52
C MET A 34 -15.06 2.44 -5.00
N ALA A 35 -14.10 3.27 -5.42
CA ALA A 35 -13.81 3.44 -6.84
C ALA A 35 -12.44 2.84 -7.22
N ALA A 36 -11.51 2.69 -6.26
CA ALA A 36 -10.15 2.20 -6.51
C ALA A 36 -9.99 0.68 -6.37
N ALA A 37 -10.92 -0.05 -5.74
CA ALA A 37 -10.85 -1.51 -5.64
C ALA A 37 -10.97 -2.21 -7.02
N ALA A 38 -11.52 -1.53 -8.03
CA ALA A 38 -11.51 -2.00 -9.41
C ALA A 38 -10.21 -1.65 -10.16
N TRP A 39 -9.34 -0.79 -9.60
CA TRP A 39 -8.16 -0.20 -10.25
C TRP A 39 -6.84 -0.72 -9.73
N ALA A 40 -6.79 -1.27 -8.50
CA ALA A 40 -5.56 -1.74 -7.87
C ALA A 40 -5.22 -3.23 -8.11
N ALA A 41 -6.09 -3.99 -8.77
CA ALA A 41 -5.75 -5.32 -9.26
C ALA A 41 -5.00 -5.20 -10.59
N GLY A 42 -3.70 -5.00 -10.51
CA GLY A 42 -2.77 -5.11 -11.64
C GLY A 42 -2.64 -6.54 -12.13
N GLY A 43 -3.70 -7.03 -12.73
CA GLY A 43 -3.77 -8.21 -13.55
C GLY A 43 -4.60 -7.85 -14.77
N THR A 44 -4.24 -8.30 -15.95
CA THR A 44 -4.82 -8.05 -17.27
C THR A 44 -6.30 -8.43 -17.44
N ALA A 45 -7.14 -8.03 -16.49
CA ALA A 45 -8.55 -7.85 -16.67
C ALA A 45 -8.75 -6.35 -16.90
N GLN A 46 -8.82 -5.91 -18.17
CA GLN A 46 -9.55 -4.71 -18.51
C GLN A 46 -10.91 -4.84 -17.82
N ALA A 47 -11.07 -4.15 -16.68
CA ALA A 47 -12.36 -4.04 -16.04
C ALA A 47 -13.34 -3.64 -17.14
N GLN A 48 -14.34 -4.49 -17.42
CA GLN A 48 -15.27 -4.22 -18.50
C GLN A 48 -15.95 -2.90 -18.16
N MET A 49 -15.58 -1.83 -18.86
CA MET A 49 -16.27 -0.57 -18.78
C MET A 49 -17.72 -0.82 -19.17
N THR A 50 -18.62 -0.65 -18.24
CA THR A 50 -20.07 -0.82 -18.41
C THR A 50 -20.77 0.54 -18.24
N ALA A 51 -21.96 0.68 -18.76
CA ALA A 51 -22.77 1.87 -18.51
C ALA A 51 -22.92 2.13 -17.01
N GLN A 52 -23.10 1.10 -16.20
CA GLN A 52 -23.22 1.22 -14.74
C GLN A 52 -21.94 1.80 -14.09
N THR A 53 -20.75 1.52 -14.63
CA THR A 53 -19.50 2.11 -14.16
C THR A 53 -19.46 3.63 -14.40
N LEU A 54 -20.06 4.09 -15.51
CA LEU A 54 -20.09 5.50 -15.90
C LEU A 54 -21.14 6.32 -15.16
N VAL A 55 -22.30 5.71 -14.86
CA VAL A 55 -23.42 6.43 -14.24
C VAL A 55 -23.58 6.16 -12.75
N GLY A 56 -22.73 5.27 -12.20
CA GLY A 56 -22.80 4.84 -10.80
C GLY A 56 -24.04 3.98 -10.52
N LYS A 57 -24.21 3.56 -9.25
CA LYS A 57 -25.39 2.79 -8.79
C LYS A 57 -26.68 3.63 -8.77
N ALA A 58 -26.61 4.87 -9.14
CA ALA A 58 -27.67 5.86 -8.94
C ALA A 58 -28.82 5.79 -9.94
N VAL A 59 -28.71 5.02 -11.01
CA VAL A 59 -29.74 4.93 -12.05
C VAL A 59 -30.09 3.47 -12.26
N SER A 60 -31.37 3.12 -12.07
CA SER A 60 -31.91 1.78 -12.38
C SER A 60 -32.55 1.79 -13.77
N ASP A 61 -32.33 0.70 -14.50
CA ASP A 61 -33.00 0.17 -15.69
C ASP A 61 -32.30 0.33 -17.05
N ASP A 62 -32.15 -0.84 -17.68
CA ASP A 62 -31.27 -1.15 -18.81
C ASP A 62 -31.61 -0.44 -20.14
N ALA A 63 -32.87 -0.03 -20.36
CA ALA A 63 -33.29 0.54 -21.63
C ALA A 63 -32.79 1.97 -21.89
N GLN A 64 -32.34 2.68 -20.84
CA GLN A 64 -31.88 4.08 -20.93
C GLN A 64 -30.40 4.23 -21.27
N TYR A 65 -29.67 3.12 -21.35
CA TYR A 65 -28.19 3.13 -21.51
C TYR A 65 -27.70 2.85 -22.93
N ALA A 66 -28.57 2.74 -23.93
CA ALA A 66 -28.17 2.44 -25.31
C ALA A 66 -27.12 3.43 -25.84
N ASP A 67 -27.33 4.74 -25.59
CA ASP A 67 -26.37 5.77 -25.99
C ASP A 67 -25.07 5.68 -25.22
N ILE A 68 -25.10 5.36 -23.91
CA ILE A 68 -23.91 5.21 -23.07
C ILE A 68 -23.11 3.98 -23.50
N ASN A 69 -23.77 2.85 -23.75
CA ASN A 69 -23.12 1.64 -24.26
C ASN A 69 -22.46 1.90 -25.62
N SER A 70 -23.16 2.62 -26.51
CA SER A 70 -22.61 3.04 -27.81
C SER A 70 -21.43 3.99 -27.64
N ALA A 71 -21.48 4.92 -26.67
CA ALA A 71 -20.39 5.83 -26.35
C ALA A 71 -19.13 5.06 -25.87
N ILE A 72 -19.29 4.04 -25.03
CA ILE A 72 -18.19 3.18 -24.58
C ILE A 72 -17.52 2.46 -25.77
N VAL A 73 -18.31 1.96 -26.72
CA VAL A 73 -17.78 1.35 -27.95
C VAL A 73 -16.96 2.38 -28.75
N ARG A 74 -17.54 3.55 -29.00
CA ARG A 74 -16.84 4.65 -29.72
C ARG A 74 -15.53 5.05 -29.04
N PHE A 75 -15.53 5.14 -27.70
CA PHE A 75 -14.31 5.43 -26.94
C PHE A 75 -13.23 4.36 -27.15
N ARG A 76 -13.59 3.09 -27.14
CA ARG A 76 -12.66 1.96 -27.43
C ARG A 76 -12.11 2.04 -28.84
N ASP A 77 -12.93 2.46 -29.80
CA ASP A 77 -12.54 2.66 -31.22
C ASP A 77 -11.76 3.98 -31.42
N ARG A 78 -11.44 4.71 -30.35
CA ARG A 78 -10.77 6.01 -30.35
C ARG A 78 -11.55 7.14 -31.03
N ASP A 79 -12.83 6.96 -31.27
CA ASP A 79 -13.75 8.01 -31.72
C ASP A 79 -14.25 8.84 -30.54
N ILE A 80 -13.39 9.74 -30.05
CA ILE A 80 -13.65 10.57 -28.87
C ILE A 80 -14.76 11.57 -29.15
N VAL A 81 -14.86 12.08 -30.37
CA VAL A 81 -15.91 13.04 -30.78
C VAL A 81 -17.29 12.36 -30.80
N GLY A 82 -17.39 11.20 -31.43
CA GLY A 82 -18.61 10.43 -31.45
C GLY A 82 -19.03 9.91 -30.07
N CYS A 83 -18.05 9.53 -29.23
CA CYS A 83 -18.30 9.18 -27.84
C CYS A 83 -18.96 10.35 -27.09
N ARG A 84 -18.35 11.53 -27.12
CA ARG A 84 -18.88 12.73 -26.46
C ARG A 84 -20.29 13.07 -26.92
N ALA A 85 -20.54 13.10 -28.23
CA ALA A 85 -21.86 13.39 -28.78
C ALA A 85 -22.95 12.43 -28.27
N LEU A 86 -22.62 11.14 -28.10
CA LEU A 86 -23.52 10.15 -27.53
C LEU A 86 -23.80 10.38 -26.05
N LEU A 87 -22.78 10.75 -25.25
CA LEU A 87 -22.95 11.06 -23.82
C LEU A 87 -23.76 12.37 -23.62
N GLU A 88 -23.57 13.36 -24.47
CA GLU A 88 -24.36 14.60 -24.48
C GLU A 88 -25.82 14.32 -24.81
N ARG A 89 -26.08 13.47 -25.82
CA ARG A 89 -27.43 13.01 -26.14
C ARG A 89 -28.07 12.23 -25.01
N ALA A 90 -27.32 11.30 -24.39
CA ALA A 90 -27.79 10.56 -23.23
C ALA A 90 -28.22 11.48 -22.08
N ARG A 91 -27.40 12.48 -21.75
CA ARG A 91 -27.71 13.49 -20.71
C ARG A 91 -28.91 14.35 -21.09
N SER A 92 -29.04 14.76 -22.36
CA SER A 92 -30.21 15.53 -22.84
C SER A 92 -31.49 14.73 -22.70
N ASN A 93 -31.46 13.43 -23.00
CA ASN A 93 -32.61 12.55 -22.86
C ASN A 93 -32.92 12.20 -21.39
N ASN A 94 -31.91 12.18 -20.53
CA ASN A 94 -32.05 11.91 -19.10
C ASN A 94 -31.20 12.87 -18.26
N PRO A 95 -31.75 14.02 -17.85
CA PRO A 95 -31.04 15.00 -17.03
C PRO A 95 -30.58 14.52 -15.65
N LYS A 96 -30.98 13.32 -15.20
CA LYS A 96 -30.54 12.73 -13.94
C LYS A 96 -29.17 12.04 -14.04
N LEU A 97 -28.66 11.83 -15.28
CA LEU A 97 -27.32 11.27 -15.50
C LEU A 97 -26.23 12.25 -15.09
N PRO A 98 -24.99 11.78 -14.82
CA PRO A 98 -23.84 12.64 -14.63
C PRO A 98 -23.61 13.55 -15.84
N PRO A 99 -22.95 14.72 -15.66
CA PRO A 99 -22.51 15.54 -16.78
C PRO A 99 -21.65 14.74 -17.77
N PRO A 100 -21.75 15.03 -19.08
CA PRO A 100 -20.99 14.29 -20.10
C PRO A 100 -19.47 14.28 -19.86
N GLY A 101 -18.91 15.39 -19.39
CA GLY A 101 -17.49 15.47 -19.09
C GLY A 101 -17.09 14.62 -17.87
N VAL A 102 -17.96 14.42 -16.87
CA VAL A 102 -17.71 13.44 -15.79
C VAL A 102 -17.63 12.03 -16.37
N MET A 103 -18.58 11.64 -17.20
CA MET A 103 -18.58 10.33 -17.84
C MET A 103 -17.35 10.12 -18.75
N MET A 104 -16.94 11.17 -19.50
CA MET A 104 -15.68 11.16 -20.26
C MET A 104 -14.45 10.99 -19.36
N ALA A 105 -14.39 11.71 -18.25
CA ALA A 105 -13.30 11.59 -17.28
C ALA A 105 -13.19 10.18 -16.72
N VAL A 106 -14.31 9.54 -16.38
CA VAL A 106 -14.34 8.15 -15.93
C VAL A 106 -13.78 7.20 -17.01
N LEU A 107 -14.13 7.41 -18.28
CA LEU A 107 -13.57 6.64 -19.40
C LEU A 107 -12.04 6.80 -19.51
N TRP A 108 -11.53 8.04 -19.42
CA TRP A 108 -10.10 8.32 -19.43
C TRP A 108 -9.36 7.72 -18.25
N LEU A 109 -9.95 7.80 -17.06
CA LEU A 109 -9.40 7.13 -15.87
C LEU A 109 -9.34 5.63 -16.06
N GLY A 110 -10.35 5.00 -16.69
CA GLY A 110 -10.40 3.57 -17.01
C GLY A 110 -9.26 3.06 -17.89
N VAL A 111 -8.63 3.95 -18.64
CA VAL A 111 -7.43 3.62 -19.44
C VAL A 111 -6.16 4.29 -18.90
N ASN A 112 -6.19 4.72 -17.63
CA ASN A 112 -5.06 5.35 -16.93
C ASN A 112 -4.53 6.64 -17.60
N GLN A 113 -5.42 7.40 -18.25
CA GLN A 113 -5.10 8.66 -18.89
C GLN A 113 -5.52 9.85 -17.99
N LEU A 114 -4.64 10.20 -17.01
CA LEU A 114 -4.95 11.19 -15.99
C LEU A 114 -5.09 12.61 -16.54
N ALA A 115 -4.24 13.00 -17.50
CA ALA A 115 -4.25 14.37 -18.02
C ALA A 115 -5.56 14.72 -18.77
N PRO A 116 -6.05 13.92 -19.74
CA PRO A 116 -7.35 14.19 -20.36
C PRO A 116 -8.51 14.05 -19.37
N ALA A 117 -8.46 13.14 -18.40
CA ALA A 117 -9.48 13.03 -17.37
C ALA A 117 -9.63 14.34 -16.56
N ARG A 118 -8.52 14.96 -16.16
CA ARG A 118 -8.53 16.25 -15.44
C ARG A 118 -9.10 17.37 -16.30
N ALA A 119 -8.65 17.48 -17.54
CA ALA A 119 -9.16 18.50 -18.44
C ALA A 119 -10.68 18.41 -18.60
N GLU A 120 -11.23 17.20 -18.66
CA GLU A 120 -12.69 16.98 -18.70
C GLU A 120 -13.38 17.44 -17.40
N LEU A 121 -12.77 17.13 -16.24
CA LEU A 121 -13.33 17.52 -14.95
C LEU A 121 -13.27 19.03 -14.72
N ASP A 122 -12.16 19.67 -15.08
CA ASP A 122 -11.99 21.11 -14.96
C ASP A 122 -13.00 21.86 -15.85
N ASP A 123 -13.16 21.46 -17.12
CA ASP A 123 -14.15 22.01 -18.05
C ASP A 123 -15.59 21.77 -17.52
N THR A 124 -15.84 20.58 -16.94
CA THR A 124 -17.15 20.25 -16.39
C THR A 124 -17.48 21.11 -15.16
N ALA A 125 -16.50 21.36 -14.28
CA ALA A 125 -16.70 22.23 -13.11
C ALA A 125 -17.08 23.65 -13.51
N VAL A 126 -16.61 24.14 -14.67
CA VAL A 126 -16.99 25.43 -15.21
C VAL A 126 -18.39 25.40 -15.85
N LYS A 127 -18.70 24.36 -16.63
CA LYS A 127 -19.98 24.22 -17.34
C LYS A 127 -21.16 23.85 -16.45
N PHE A 128 -20.89 23.10 -15.38
CA PHE A 128 -21.86 22.59 -14.40
C PHE A 128 -21.44 22.96 -12.98
N PRO A 129 -21.41 24.26 -12.64
CA PRO A 129 -20.83 24.74 -11.37
C PRO A 129 -21.60 24.30 -10.12
N GLY A 130 -22.82 23.77 -10.28
CA GLY A 130 -23.64 23.19 -9.19
C GLY A 130 -23.49 21.68 -9.01
N ASP A 131 -22.76 20.98 -9.88
CA ASP A 131 -22.56 19.52 -9.74
C ASP A 131 -21.34 19.22 -8.85
N PRO A 132 -21.50 18.44 -7.75
CA PRO A 132 -20.39 18.12 -6.85
C PRO A 132 -19.38 17.13 -7.45
N GLU A 133 -19.78 16.30 -8.42
CA GLU A 133 -19.03 15.13 -8.85
C GLU A 133 -17.65 15.42 -9.43
N PRO A 134 -17.45 16.50 -10.25
CA PRO A 134 -16.11 16.86 -10.70
C PRO A 134 -15.13 17.10 -9.55
N TYR A 135 -15.59 17.78 -8.49
CA TYR A 135 -14.77 18.10 -7.33
C TYR A 135 -14.44 16.87 -6.49
N LEU A 136 -15.37 15.90 -6.38
CA LEU A 136 -15.14 14.63 -5.71
C LEU A 136 -14.03 13.82 -6.42
N ILE A 137 -14.12 13.71 -7.75
CA ILE A 137 -13.12 12.95 -8.52
C ILE A 137 -11.76 13.66 -8.50
N LEU A 138 -11.73 14.99 -8.64
CA LEU A 138 -10.49 15.76 -8.51
C LEU A 138 -9.89 15.66 -7.11
N GLY A 139 -10.72 15.61 -6.07
CA GLY A 139 -10.31 15.38 -4.68
C GLY A 139 -9.65 14.03 -4.49
N ASP A 140 -10.27 12.97 -5.03
CA ASP A 140 -9.72 11.62 -5.02
C ASP A 140 -8.35 11.56 -5.72
N LEU A 141 -8.22 12.18 -6.89
CA LEU A 141 -6.96 12.25 -7.63
C LEU A 141 -5.88 13.03 -6.87
N ALA A 142 -6.24 14.17 -6.28
CA ALA A 142 -5.32 14.96 -5.47
C ALA A 142 -4.83 14.18 -4.24
N PHE A 143 -5.72 13.44 -3.58
CA PHE A 143 -5.36 12.62 -2.43
C PHE A 143 -4.40 11.48 -2.82
N GLN A 144 -4.66 10.78 -3.94
CA GLN A 144 -3.76 9.74 -4.47
C GLN A 144 -2.36 10.28 -4.79
N GLU A 145 -2.27 11.51 -5.29
CA GLU A 145 -1.01 12.22 -5.56
C GLU A 145 -0.36 12.82 -4.31
N ARG A 146 -0.91 12.54 -3.13
CA ARG A 146 -0.46 13.09 -1.83
C ARG A 146 -0.56 14.60 -1.73
N ARG A 147 -1.37 15.24 -2.56
CA ARG A 147 -1.73 16.66 -2.48
C ARG A 147 -2.89 16.86 -1.50
N VAL A 148 -2.61 16.56 -0.22
CA VAL A 148 -3.64 16.48 0.84
C VAL A 148 -4.35 17.82 1.05
N ILE A 149 -3.67 18.95 0.83
CA ILE A 149 -4.27 20.30 0.96
C ILE A 149 -5.27 20.53 -0.17
N ASP A 150 -4.93 20.17 -1.40
CA ASP A 150 -5.81 20.33 -2.55
C ASP A 150 -7.03 19.40 -2.40
N ALA A 151 -6.82 18.16 -1.97
CA ALA A 151 -7.90 17.21 -1.68
C ALA A 151 -8.91 17.78 -0.67
N ASP A 152 -8.40 18.37 0.42
CA ASP A 152 -9.24 19.00 1.44
C ASP A 152 -10.16 20.10 0.87
N VAL A 153 -9.58 21.01 0.10
CA VAL A 153 -10.33 22.11 -0.55
C VAL A 153 -11.39 21.56 -1.52
N LEU A 154 -11.03 20.53 -2.29
CA LEU A 154 -11.91 19.92 -3.28
C LEU A 154 -13.08 19.17 -2.62
N PHE A 155 -12.82 18.38 -1.57
CA PHE A 155 -13.89 17.71 -0.82
C PHE A 155 -14.78 18.71 -0.06
N ALA A 156 -14.21 19.78 0.50
CA ALA A 156 -15.00 20.84 1.13
C ALA A 156 -15.93 21.50 0.10
N ARG A 157 -15.41 21.84 -1.09
CA ARG A 157 -16.23 22.39 -2.17
C ARG A 157 -17.32 21.43 -2.62
N ALA A 158 -17.01 20.15 -2.77
CA ALA A 158 -18.00 19.12 -3.12
C ALA A 158 -19.11 19.04 -2.06
N ASN A 159 -18.74 19.07 -0.78
CA ASN A 159 -19.70 19.03 0.33
C ASN A 159 -20.66 20.25 0.32
N ASP A 160 -20.13 21.46 0.11
CA ASP A 160 -20.94 22.68 0.00
C ASP A 160 -21.98 22.57 -1.13
N LEU A 161 -21.55 22.05 -2.29
CA LEU A 161 -22.43 21.87 -3.45
C LEU A 161 -23.46 20.75 -3.22
N THR A 162 -23.08 19.69 -2.52
CA THR A 162 -23.96 18.54 -2.23
C THR A 162 -25.16 18.98 -1.39
N GLY A 163 -24.99 19.92 -0.48
CA GLY A 163 -26.08 20.48 0.32
C GLY A 163 -27.24 21.01 -0.54
N GLY A 164 -26.91 21.72 -1.62
CA GLY A 164 -27.87 22.31 -2.57
C GLY A 164 -28.29 21.40 -3.74
N PHE A 165 -27.69 20.21 -3.87
CA PHE A 165 -27.93 19.32 -5.00
C PHE A 165 -29.31 18.63 -4.91
N THR A 166 -30.17 18.81 -5.92
CA THR A 166 -31.55 18.27 -5.94
C THR A 166 -31.89 17.44 -7.17
N GLU A 167 -31.03 17.39 -8.18
CA GLU A 167 -31.33 16.77 -9.47
C GLU A 167 -31.59 15.25 -9.36
N ASN A 168 -30.90 14.56 -8.43
CA ASN A 168 -31.00 13.14 -8.24
C ASN A 168 -30.68 12.75 -6.79
N ALA A 169 -31.69 12.28 -6.04
CA ALA A 169 -31.53 11.92 -4.62
C ALA A 169 -30.54 10.77 -4.39
N LYS A 170 -30.44 9.80 -5.31
CA LYS A 170 -29.46 8.71 -5.19
C LYS A 170 -28.03 9.21 -5.38
N ARG A 171 -27.79 10.07 -6.40
CA ARG A 171 -26.48 10.72 -6.58
C ARG A 171 -26.15 11.61 -5.39
N LYS A 172 -27.12 12.38 -4.84
CA LYS A 172 -26.89 13.19 -3.64
C LYS A 172 -26.37 12.34 -2.48
N ARG A 173 -27.03 11.22 -2.19
CA ARG A 173 -26.60 10.32 -1.11
C ARG A 173 -25.19 9.77 -1.38
N ASP A 174 -24.87 9.39 -2.60
CA ASP A 174 -23.52 8.93 -2.97
C ASP A 174 -22.49 10.06 -2.77
N PHE A 175 -22.82 11.29 -3.13
CA PHE A 175 -21.95 12.46 -2.91
C PHE A 175 -21.72 12.72 -1.42
N GLU A 176 -22.76 12.66 -0.59
CA GLU A 176 -22.66 12.79 0.88
C GLU A 176 -21.70 11.74 1.45
N ILE A 177 -21.86 10.47 1.06
CA ILE A 177 -20.97 9.38 1.47
C ILE A 177 -19.53 9.66 1.02
N ARG A 178 -19.31 10.05 -0.23
CA ARG A 178 -17.98 10.33 -0.78
C ARG A 178 -17.33 11.55 -0.13
N CYS A 179 -18.10 12.61 0.15
CA CYS A 179 -17.61 13.77 0.93
C CYS A 179 -17.12 13.33 2.31
N HIS A 180 -17.91 12.54 3.04
CA HIS A 180 -17.50 12.04 4.34
C HIS A 180 -16.27 11.12 4.25
N ALA A 181 -16.24 10.20 3.31
CA ALA A 181 -15.12 9.29 3.10
C ALA A 181 -13.81 10.01 2.77
N GLY A 182 -13.88 11.00 1.86
CA GLY A 182 -12.75 11.82 1.45
C GLY A 182 -12.24 12.74 2.57
N SER A 183 -13.16 13.44 3.26
CA SER A 183 -12.80 14.30 4.40
C SER A 183 -12.21 13.49 5.55
N ALA A 184 -12.73 12.28 5.82
CA ALA A 184 -12.13 11.37 6.79
C ALA A 184 -10.70 10.99 6.39
N ALA A 185 -10.44 10.70 5.09
CA ALA A 185 -9.12 10.35 4.60
C ALA A 185 -8.12 11.51 4.77
N VAL A 186 -8.55 12.73 4.47
CA VAL A 186 -7.75 13.95 4.69
C VAL A 186 -7.44 14.14 6.17
N ALA A 187 -8.43 13.99 7.04
CA ALA A 187 -8.27 14.13 8.48
C ALA A 187 -7.32 13.05 9.06
N GLU A 188 -7.44 11.79 8.61
CA GLU A 188 -6.52 10.71 8.97
C GLU A 188 -5.07 11.01 8.53
N ALA A 189 -4.89 11.47 7.30
CA ALA A 189 -3.56 11.84 6.77
C ALA A 189 -2.91 12.98 7.58
N ARG A 190 -3.72 13.89 8.11
CA ARG A 190 -3.30 14.99 8.99
C ARG A 190 -3.25 14.61 10.47
N ARG A 191 -3.63 13.38 10.83
CA ARG A 191 -3.76 12.89 12.22
C ARG A 191 -4.77 13.71 13.07
N GLN A 192 -5.76 14.24 12.41
CA GLN A 192 -6.88 14.95 13.05
C GLN A 192 -7.96 13.92 13.43
N TRP A 193 -7.64 13.07 14.43
CA TRP A 193 -8.40 11.86 14.70
C TRP A 193 -9.85 12.09 15.09
N GLU A 194 -10.14 13.17 15.84
CA GLU A 194 -11.52 13.48 16.20
C GLU A 194 -12.34 13.95 14.99
N SER A 195 -11.77 14.74 14.10
CA SER A 195 -12.41 15.11 12.83
C SER A 195 -12.64 13.88 11.95
N ALA A 196 -11.65 12.98 11.86
CA ALA A 196 -11.79 11.73 11.12
C ALA A 196 -12.95 10.88 11.68
N ARG A 197 -13.06 10.77 13.02
CA ARG A 197 -14.15 10.06 13.70
C ARG A 197 -15.52 10.65 13.35
N GLN A 198 -15.64 11.97 13.34
CA GLN A 198 -16.91 12.66 13.00
C GLN A 198 -17.32 12.38 11.54
N HIS A 199 -16.40 12.48 10.60
CA HIS A 199 -16.68 12.17 9.21
C HIS A 199 -17.02 10.69 9.00
N LEU A 200 -16.29 9.77 9.65
CA LEU A 200 -16.63 8.34 9.59
C LEU A 200 -17.99 8.03 10.21
N ALA A 201 -18.38 8.72 11.28
CA ALA A 201 -19.71 8.58 11.86
C ALA A 201 -20.79 9.04 10.86
N GLY A 202 -20.62 10.21 10.22
CA GLY A 202 -21.53 10.66 9.16
C GLY A 202 -21.62 9.70 7.97
N TRP A 203 -20.50 9.09 7.57
CA TRP A 203 -20.52 8.04 6.57
C TRP A 203 -21.36 6.84 7.01
N LEU A 204 -21.16 6.35 8.26
CA LEU A 204 -21.88 5.20 8.79
C LEU A 204 -23.37 5.48 9.07
N GLU A 205 -23.77 6.73 9.30
CA GLU A 205 -25.18 7.13 9.34
C GLU A 205 -25.87 6.95 7.97
N LEU A 206 -25.13 7.22 6.90
CA LEU A 206 -25.63 7.07 5.53
C LEU A 206 -25.51 5.62 5.02
N ASP A 207 -24.46 4.90 5.37
CA ASP A 207 -24.14 3.55 4.92
C ASP A 207 -23.65 2.68 6.09
N PRO A 208 -24.57 2.23 6.96
CA PRO A 208 -24.22 1.52 8.19
C PRO A 208 -23.58 0.14 7.96
N ASP A 209 -23.82 -0.46 6.82
CA ASP A 209 -23.30 -1.80 6.47
C ASP A 209 -21.95 -1.73 5.71
N ASN A 210 -21.22 -0.62 5.83
CA ASN A 210 -19.94 -0.44 5.16
C ASN A 210 -18.76 -0.98 5.97
N ALA A 211 -18.28 -2.16 5.63
CA ALA A 211 -17.16 -2.80 6.31
C ALA A 211 -15.88 -1.93 6.33
N SER A 212 -15.60 -1.19 5.23
CA SER A 212 -14.42 -0.32 5.14
C SER A 212 -14.53 0.88 6.09
N ALA A 213 -15.72 1.49 6.21
CA ALA A 213 -15.95 2.58 7.14
C ALA A 213 -15.77 2.12 8.60
N HIS A 214 -16.29 0.93 8.96
CA HIS A 214 -16.06 0.33 10.28
C HIS A 214 -14.59 0.01 10.54
N GLN A 215 -13.84 -0.52 9.56
CA GLN A 215 -12.40 -0.73 9.69
C GLN A 215 -11.65 0.58 9.98
N ARG A 216 -11.92 1.63 9.22
CA ARG A 216 -11.30 2.94 9.42
C ARG A 216 -11.69 3.54 10.75
N MET A 217 -12.96 3.42 11.16
CA MET A 217 -13.43 3.83 12.49
C MET A 217 -12.65 3.11 13.60
N GLY A 218 -12.39 1.80 13.45
CA GLY A 218 -11.57 1.04 14.39
C GLY A 218 -10.17 1.60 14.54
N ILE A 219 -9.50 1.94 13.45
CA ILE A 219 -8.16 2.57 13.47
C ILE A 219 -8.22 3.93 14.18
N VAL A 220 -9.17 4.78 13.81
CA VAL A 220 -9.31 6.12 14.37
C VAL A 220 -9.62 6.08 15.86
N LEU A 221 -10.50 5.18 16.31
CA LEU A 221 -10.82 4.98 17.73
C LEU A 221 -9.59 4.53 18.53
N PHE A 222 -8.76 3.65 17.98
CA PHE A 222 -7.49 3.28 18.60
C PHE A 222 -6.57 4.49 18.80
N GLN A 223 -6.43 5.34 17.76
CA GLN A 223 -5.60 6.54 17.83
C GLN A 223 -6.13 7.57 18.87
N LEU A 224 -7.42 7.53 19.16
CA LEU A 224 -8.05 8.32 20.22
C LEU A 224 -7.97 7.66 21.62
N GLY A 225 -7.31 6.51 21.74
CA GLY A 225 -7.18 5.76 22.99
C GLY A 225 -8.45 4.99 23.41
N LYS A 226 -9.44 4.87 22.51
CA LYS A 226 -10.72 4.18 22.72
C LYS A 226 -10.62 2.72 22.27
N THR A 227 -9.76 1.95 22.93
CA THR A 227 -9.45 0.57 22.54
C THR A 227 -10.65 -0.38 22.52
N PRO A 228 -11.57 -0.38 23.50
CA PRO A 228 -12.75 -1.24 23.45
C PRO A 228 -13.66 -0.94 22.26
N GLU A 229 -13.91 0.33 21.99
CA GLU A 229 -14.73 0.77 20.85
C GLU A 229 -14.04 0.45 19.51
N SER A 230 -12.71 0.57 19.45
CA SER A 230 -11.90 0.15 18.29
C SER A 230 -12.13 -1.33 17.96
N LEU A 231 -12.05 -2.21 18.97
CA LEU A 231 -12.30 -3.64 18.79
C LEU A 231 -13.74 -3.91 18.33
N ALA A 232 -14.72 -3.20 18.88
CA ALA A 232 -16.13 -3.31 18.47
C ALA A 232 -16.29 -2.93 16.99
N ALA A 233 -15.67 -1.84 16.54
CA ALA A 233 -15.72 -1.42 15.14
C ALA A 233 -15.08 -2.46 14.19
N PHE A 234 -13.94 -3.06 14.56
CA PHE A 234 -13.35 -4.16 13.77
C PHE A 234 -14.26 -5.40 13.74
N ARG A 235 -14.98 -5.70 14.82
CA ARG A 235 -15.95 -6.81 14.85
C ARG A 235 -17.12 -6.59 13.90
N GLU A 236 -17.66 -5.37 13.85
CA GLU A 236 -18.69 -5.05 12.86
C GLU A 236 -18.13 -5.15 11.43
N ALA A 237 -16.92 -4.65 11.16
CA ALA A 237 -16.30 -4.82 9.85
C ALA A 237 -16.17 -6.30 9.44
N LYS A 238 -15.76 -7.18 10.37
CA LYS A 238 -15.64 -8.64 10.13
C LYS A 238 -16.97 -9.33 9.89
N LYS A 239 -18.01 -8.89 10.58
CA LYS A 239 -19.38 -9.40 10.42
C LYS A 239 -19.94 -9.05 9.04
N LEU A 240 -19.64 -7.84 8.55
CA LEU A 240 -20.09 -7.35 7.24
C LEU A 240 -19.24 -7.90 6.08
N ASP A 241 -17.95 -8.10 6.29
CA ASP A 241 -17.04 -8.71 5.31
C ASP A 241 -16.28 -9.89 5.93
N ALA A 242 -16.68 -11.10 5.55
CA ALA A 242 -16.02 -12.32 6.02
C ALA A 242 -14.52 -12.41 5.65
N LYS A 243 -14.06 -11.65 4.65
CA LYS A 243 -12.64 -11.55 4.25
C LYS A 243 -11.86 -10.53 5.07
N ALA A 244 -12.52 -9.67 5.84
CA ALA A 244 -11.82 -8.72 6.70
C ALA A 244 -10.92 -9.46 7.71
N VAL A 245 -9.84 -8.81 8.12
CA VAL A 245 -8.90 -9.34 9.12
C VAL A 245 -9.65 -9.62 10.43
N GLN A 246 -9.25 -10.67 11.14
CA GLN A 246 -9.80 -10.93 12.48
C GLN A 246 -9.59 -9.70 13.39
N PRO A 247 -10.63 -9.28 14.14
CA PRO A 247 -10.62 -8.04 14.91
C PRO A 247 -9.46 -7.93 15.89
N GLU A 248 -9.17 -9.00 16.60
CA GLU A 248 -8.07 -9.08 17.55
C GLU A 248 -6.71 -8.93 16.85
N LEU A 249 -6.53 -9.49 15.64
CA LEU A 249 -5.31 -9.32 14.84
C LEU A 249 -5.16 -7.88 14.33
N ALA A 250 -6.25 -7.27 13.87
CA ALA A 250 -6.23 -5.88 13.42
C ALA A 250 -5.80 -4.94 14.57
N LEU A 251 -6.36 -5.15 15.74
CA LEU A 251 -6.02 -4.38 16.93
C LEU A 251 -4.61 -4.71 17.46
N ALA A 252 -4.18 -5.97 17.42
CA ALA A 252 -2.83 -6.39 17.80
C ALA A 252 -1.77 -5.67 16.96
N ARG A 253 -2.00 -5.54 15.66
CA ARG A 253 -1.11 -4.80 14.76
C ARG A 253 -0.98 -3.33 15.18
N LEU A 254 -2.08 -2.67 15.53
CA LEU A 254 -2.04 -1.26 15.98
C LEU A 254 -1.26 -1.10 17.29
N HIS A 255 -1.45 -2.03 18.25
CA HIS A 255 -0.65 -2.05 19.48
C HIS A 255 0.83 -2.30 19.20
N ASP A 256 1.15 -3.19 18.26
CA ASP A 256 2.53 -3.48 17.88
C ASP A 256 3.22 -2.27 17.22
N ASP A 257 2.54 -1.59 16.31
CA ASP A 257 3.00 -0.34 15.69
C ASP A 257 3.22 0.77 16.75
N ALA A 258 2.39 0.79 17.80
CA ALA A 258 2.52 1.68 18.96
C ALA A 258 3.58 1.21 19.97
N LYS A 259 4.32 0.11 19.72
CA LYS A 259 5.33 -0.49 20.61
C LYS A 259 4.74 -1.06 21.92
N GLN A 260 3.46 -1.31 21.98
CA GLN A 260 2.73 -1.89 23.11
C GLN A 260 2.70 -3.42 22.99
N ARG A 261 3.87 -4.04 23.09
CA ARG A 261 4.12 -5.46 22.77
C ARG A 261 3.27 -6.43 23.57
N GLU A 262 3.13 -6.20 24.87
CA GLU A 262 2.34 -7.06 25.75
C GLU A 262 0.84 -7.06 25.41
N ALA A 263 0.32 -5.89 25.04
CA ALA A 263 -1.07 -5.78 24.59
C ALA A 263 -1.26 -6.48 23.24
N ALA A 264 -0.32 -6.32 22.32
CA ALA A 264 -0.32 -7.02 21.03
C ALA A 264 -0.29 -8.55 21.23
N GLN A 265 0.58 -9.05 22.09
CA GLN A 265 0.68 -10.49 22.39
C GLN A 265 -0.64 -11.07 22.90
N LYS A 266 -1.25 -10.42 23.90
CA LYS A 266 -2.54 -10.87 24.45
C LYS A 266 -3.63 -10.94 23.36
N LEU A 267 -3.63 -10.01 22.43
CA LEU A 267 -4.60 -10.00 21.33
C LEU A 267 -4.32 -11.10 20.30
N ILE A 268 -3.05 -11.40 20.01
CA ILE A 268 -2.67 -12.55 19.17
C ILE A 268 -3.16 -13.86 19.80
N GLU A 269 -2.91 -14.05 21.11
CA GLU A 269 -3.36 -15.23 21.86
C GLU A 269 -4.90 -15.33 21.89
N GLN A 270 -5.60 -14.19 22.02
CA GLN A 270 -7.07 -14.15 21.93
C GLN A 270 -7.57 -14.51 20.54
N ALA A 271 -6.92 -14.02 19.48
CA ALA A 271 -7.28 -14.37 18.10
C ALA A 271 -7.13 -15.87 17.85
N ILE A 272 -6.02 -16.47 18.28
CA ILE A 272 -5.78 -17.93 18.16
C ILE A 272 -6.88 -18.70 18.92
N LYS A 273 -7.21 -18.28 20.14
CA LYS A 273 -8.27 -18.92 20.94
C LYS A 273 -9.66 -18.77 20.30
N ALA A 274 -9.95 -17.63 19.69
CA ALA A 274 -11.24 -17.37 19.05
C ALA A 274 -11.41 -18.15 17.73
N ALA A 275 -10.32 -18.36 16.98
CA ALA A 275 -10.34 -19.02 15.68
C ALA A 275 -9.16 -20.00 15.52
N PRO A 276 -9.11 -21.09 16.30
CA PRO A 276 -7.95 -21.99 16.35
C PRO A 276 -7.77 -22.82 15.07
N GLN A 277 -8.77 -22.88 14.21
CA GLN A 277 -8.77 -23.59 12.93
C GLN A 277 -8.77 -22.64 11.73
N ASP A 278 -8.51 -21.34 11.93
CA ASP A 278 -8.38 -20.38 10.84
C ASP A 278 -6.91 -20.27 10.42
N PRO A 279 -6.53 -20.76 9.21
CA PRO A 279 -5.14 -20.69 8.76
C PRO A 279 -4.59 -19.27 8.70
N ALA A 280 -5.44 -18.27 8.38
CA ALA A 280 -5.01 -16.88 8.31
C ALA A 280 -4.60 -16.34 9.69
N VAL A 281 -5.34 -16.72 10.75
CA VAL A 281 -5.01 -16.38 12.13
C VAL A 281 -3.71 -17.03 12.55
N LEU A 282 -3.54 -18.33 12.27
CA LEU A 282 -2.33 -19.08 12.62
C LEU A 282 -1.10 -18.53 11.89
N LEU A 283 -1.22 -18.17 10.61
CA LEU A 283 -0.11 -17.58 9.85
C LEU A 283 0.24 -16.18 10.34
N ALA A 284 -0.76 -15.35 10.66
CA ALA A 284 -0.51 -14.03 11.23
C ALA A 284 0.21 -14.13 12.60
N ALA A 285 -0.21 -15.09 13.43
CA ALA A 285 0.47 -15.39 14.69
C ALA A 285 1.91 -15.87 14.46
N ALA A 286 2.15 -16.80 13.54
CA ALA A 286 3.47 -17.29 13.20
C ALA A 286 4.40 -16.14 12.76
N GLN A 287 3.95 -15.26 11.89
CA GLN A 287 4.71 -14.07 11.43
C GLN A 287 5.02 -13.11 12.58
N TRP A 288 4.06 -12.90 13.47
CA TRP A 288 4.27 -12.05 14.65
C TRP A 288 5.34 -12.65 15.59
N TYR A 289 5.28 -13.96 15.88
CA TYR A 289 6.28 -14.65 16.71
C TYR A 289 7.67 -14.63 16.05
N VAL A 290 7.77 -14.78 14.72
CA VAL A 290 9.04 -14.57 14.00
C VAL A 290 9.62 -13.21 14.29
N SER A 291 8.79 -12.15 14.17
CA SER A 291 9.24 -10.77 14.40
C SER A 291 9.77 -10.54 15.83
N ARG A 292 9.44 -11.42 16.78
CA ARG A 292 9.90 -11.42 18.18
C ARG A 292 11.01 -12.42 18.46
N ASN A 293 11.50 -13.11 17.44
CA ASN A 293 12.50 -14.17 17.55
C ASN A 293 12.03 -15.39 18.39
N ASP A 294 10.71 -15.56 18.55
CA ASP A 294 10.13 -16.77 19.13
C ASP A 294 9.86 -17.79 18.04
N LEU A 295 10.96 -18.41 17.56
CA LEU A 295 10.90 -19.35 16.46
C LEU A 295 10.15 -20.67 16.82
N PRO A 296 10.19 -21.18 18.06
CA PRO A 296 9.36 -22.32 18.46
C PRO A 296 7.87 -22.06 18.33
N ALA A 297 7.35 -20.95 18.88
CA ALA A 297 5.95 -20.59 18.75
C ALA A 297 5.57 -20.34 17.29
N ALA A 298 6.41 -19.61 16.53
CA ALA A 298 6.21 -19.38 15.10
C ALA A 298 6.07 -20.70 14.32
N THR A 299 6.95 -21.67 14.58
CA THR A 299 6.92 -22.98 13.94
C THR A 299 5.64 -23.73 14.26
N THR A 300 5.24 -23.78 15.53
CA THR A 300 4.01 -24.45 15.97
C THR A 300 2.78 -23.93 15.21
N HIS A 301 2.63 -22.61 15.09
CA HIS A 301 1.48 -22.03 14.40
C HIS A 301 1.54 -22.20 12.88
N ALA A 302 2.72 -22.11 12.26
CA ALA A 302 2.85 -22.37 10.83
C ALA A 302 2.56 -23.84 10.46
N GLU A 303 3.01 -24.79 11.31
CA GLU A 303 2.71 -26.22 11.13
C GLU A 303 1.24 -26.55 11.38
N ALA A 304 0.60 -25.88 12.34
CA ALA A 304 -0.84 -26.00 12.54
C ALA A 304 -1.63 -25.50 11.30
N ALA A 305 -1.20 -24.40 10.69
CA ALA A 305 -1.81 -23.93 9.44
C ALA A 305 -1.63 -24.92 8.29
N LEU A 306 -0.44 -25.54 8.16
CA LEU A 306 -0.17 -26.58 7.16
C LEU A 306 -0.94 -27.89 7.43
N ALA A 307 -1.23 -28.22 8.69
CA ALA A 307 -2.06 -29.38 9.03
C ALA A 307 -3.52 -29.19 8.58
N ILE A 308 -4.02 -27.95 8.59
CA ILE A 308 -5.36 -27.62 8.11
C ILE A 308 -5.40 -27.61 6.57
N ASP A 309 -4.42 -26.95 5.95
CA ASP A 309 -4.29 -26.89 4.47
C ASP A 309 -2.83 -27.20 4.05
N PRO A 310 -2.49 -28.46 3.77
CA PRO A 310 -1.16 -28.86 3.30
C PRO A 310 -0.77 -28.25 1.94
N ARG A 311 -1.73 -27.70 1.19
CA ARG A 311 -1.49 -27.05 -0.10
C ARG A 311 -1.38 -25.52 0.03
N SER A 312 -1.54 -24.96 1.22
CA SER A 312 -1.42 -23.53 1.42
C SER A 312 -0.03 -23.03 1.01
N LEU A 313 0.00 -22.22 -0.06
CA LEU A 313 1.21 -21.59 -0.56
C LEU A 313 1.81 -20.66 0.50
N ASP A 314 0.95 -19.85 1.12
CA ASP A 314 1.36 -18.89 2.15
C ASP A 314 1.95 -19.58 3.39
N ALA A 315 1.36 -20.69 3.82
CA ALA A 315 1.86 -21.46 4.95
C ALA A 315 3.24 -22.07 4.67
N LYS A 316 3.47 -22.59 3.45
CA LYS A 316 4.79 -23.07 3.02
C LYS A 316 5.82 -21.95 3.01
N ILE A 317 5.48 -20.78 2.45
CA ILE A 317 6.38 -19.62 2.43
C ILE A 317 6.72 -19.17 3.85
N VAL A 318 5.72 -19.06 4.74
CA VAL A 318 5.95 -18.67 6.14
C VAL A 318 6.83 -19.69 6.85
N ARG A 319 6.58 -21.01 6.68
CA ARG A 319 7.39 -22.07 7.31
C ARG A 319 8.84 -22.07 6.79
N GLY A 320 9.02 -21.83 5.48
CA GLY A 320 10.35 -21.63 4.87
C GLY A 320 11.08 -20.42 5.42
N ALA A 321 10.35 -19.29 5.60
CA ALA A 321 10.91 -18.07 6.17
C ALA A 321 11.34 -18.25 7.64
N ILE A 322 10.56 -18.97 8.45
CA ILE A 322 10.93 -19.33 9.83
C ILE A 322 12.24 -20.15 9.83
N ALA A 323 12.34 -21.18 8.99
CA ALA A 323 13.53 -21.99 8.87
C ALA A 323 14.76 -21.17 8.43
N ARG A 324 14.57 -20.22 7.51
CA ARG A 324 15.64 -19.31 7.06
C ARG A 324 16.11 -18.37 8.17
N VAL A 325 15.21 -17.84 9.01
CA VAL A 325 15.59 -17.07 10.22
C VAL A 325 16.37 -17.94 11.20
N ALA A 326 15.98 -19.20 11.35
CA ALA A 326 16.68 -20.21 12.18
C ALA A 326 18.02 -20.67 11.56
N ARG A 327 18.35 -20.25 10.33
CA ARG A 327 19.49 -20.74 9.51
C ARG A 327 19.42 -22.25 9.22
N ASP A 328 18.23 -22.85 9.33
CA ASP A 328 17.95 -24.21 8.87
C ASP A 328 17.68 -24.18 7.35
N TYR A 329 18.76 -24.04 6.59
CA TYR A 329 18.69 -23.93 5.13
C TYR A 329 18.10 -25.17 4.45
N PRO A 330 18.35 -26.41 4.88
CA PRO A 330 17.70 -27.59 4.29
C PRO A 330 16.18 -27.57 4.41
N THR A 331 15.65 -27.22 5.59
CA THR A 331 14.20 -27.06 5.78
C THR A 331 13.65 -25.89 4.99
N ALA A 332 14.35 -24.76 4.94
CA ALA A 332 13.94 -23.58 4.17
C ALA A 332 13.88 -23.90 2.67
N GLU A 333 14.91 -24.57 2.13
CA GLU A 333 14.95 -25.00 0.73
C GLU A 333 13.76 -25.90 0.39
N ARG A 334 13.47 -26.90 1.20
CA ARG A 334 12.35 -27.82 0.97
C ARG A 334 11.02 -27.06 0.83
N PHE A 335 10.70 -26.19 1.78
CA PHE A 335 9.43 -25.47 1.77
C PHE A 335 9.33 -24.43 0.64
N PHE A 336 10.41 -23.70 0.35
CA PHE A 336 10.41 -22.73 -0.75
C PHE A 336 10.40 -23.43 -2.11
N ASN A 337 11.06 -24.57 -2.25
CA ASN A 337 11.00 -25.38 -3.47
C ASN A 337 9.59 -25.93 -3.70
N ASP A 338 8.94 -26.48 -2.66
CA ASP A 338 7.55 -26.94 -2.74
C ASP A 338 6.59 -25.81 -3.13
N ALA A 339 6.80 -24.61 -2.57
CA ALA A 339 6.02 -23.44 -2.92
C ALA A 339 6.27 -22.99 -4.36
N HIS A 340 7.53 -22.98 -4.81
CA HIS A 340 7.90 -22.60 -6.17
C HIS A 340 7.38 -23.59 -7.22
N VAL A 341 7.48 -24.88 -6.97
CA VAL A 341 6.92 -25.92 -7.87
C VAL A 341 5.40 -25.79 -7.98
N GLN A 342 4.73 -25.49 -6.89
CA GLN A 342 3.28 -25.27 -6.88
C GLN A 342 2.87 -24.00 -7.64
N SER A 343 3.67 -22.94 -7.57
CA SER A 343 3.41 -21.65 -8.21
C SER A 343 4.71 -21.01 -8.72
N PRO A 344 5.20 -21.39 -9.91
CA PRO A 344 6.49 -20.92 -10.43
C PRO A 344 6.58 -19.38 -10.63
N GLY A 345 5.44 -18.72 -10.84
CA GLY A 345 5.36 -17.25 -10.95
C GLY A 345 5.27 -16.52 -9.61
N ASN A 346 5.25 -17.23 -8.48
CA ASN A 346 5.20 -16.61 -7.15
C ASN A 346 6.56 -16.03 -6.79
N PHE A 347 6.69 -14.70 -6.82
CA PHE A 347 7.94 -14.01 -6.52
C PHE A 347 8.51 -14.33 -5.12
N PRO A 348 7.75 -14.24 -4.01
CA PRO A 348 8.25 -14.62 -2.69
C PRO A 348 8.88 -16.01 -2.61
N ALA A 349 8.25 -17.01 -3.22
CA ALA A 349 8.76 -18.38 -3.23
C ALA A 349 10.08 -18.49 -4.01
N GLY A 350 10.10 -18.04 -5.27
CA GLY A 350 11.28 -18.12 -6.13
C GLY A 350 12.45 -17.28 -5.61
N ASN A 351 12.17 -16.07 -5.13
CA ASN A 351 13.20 -15.17 -4.61
C ASN A 351 13.83 -15.72 -3.30
N SER A 352 13.00 -16.24 -2.39
CA SER A 352 13.50 -16.83 -1.15
C SER A 352 14.27 -18.12 -1.38
N LEU A 353 13.87 -18.95 -2.36
CA LEU A 353 14.59 -20.13 -2.76
C LEU A 353 15.99 -19.79 -3.30
N ALA A 354 16.10 -18.79 -4.17
CA ALA A 354 17.40 -18.33 -4.67
C ALA A 354 18.32 -17.87 -3.54
N LEU A 355 17.79 -17.12 -2.56
CA LEU A 355 18.54 -16.67 -1.38
C LEU A 355 18.99 -17.81 -0.47
N VAL A 356 18.25 -18.90 -0.39
CA VAL A 356 18.65 -20.09 0.40
C VAL A 356 19.69 -20.89 -0.35
N LEU A 357 19.48 -21.19 -1.62
CA LEU A 357 20.38 -21.99 -2.45
C LEU A 357 21.78 -21.38 -2.55
N VAL A 358 21.90 -20.05 -2.60
CA VAL A 358 23.19 -19.38 -2.73
C VAL A 358 24.05 -19.46 -1.45
N GLU A 359 23.42 -19.70 -0.29
CA GLU A 359 24.14 -19.86 0.99
C GLU A 359 24.79 -21.25 1.15
N THR A 360 24.39 -22.24 0.36
CA THR A 360 24.98 -23.55 0.36
C THR A 360 26.37 -23.55 -0.29
N GLU A 361 27.20 -24.56 0.00
CA GLU A 361 28.50 -24.76 -0.67
C GLU A 361 28.39 -25.57 -1.97
N ASP A 362 27.21 -26.15 -2.24
CA ASP A 362 26.97 -26.92 -3.45
C ASP A 362 26.95 -26.05 -4.70
N ALA A 363 27.84 -26.34 -5.65
CA ALA A 363 27.99 -25.59 -6.87
C ALA A 363 26.72 -25.65 -7.77
N ALA A 364 26.03 -26.80 -7.79
CA ALA A 364 24.81 -26.97 -8.57
C ALA A 364 23.65 -26.14 -7.96
N ALA A 365 23.53 -26.11 -6.64
CA ALA A 365 22.55 -25.27 -5.95
C ALA A 365 22.82 -23.78 -6.20
N ARG A 366 24.07 -23.34 -6.13
CA ARG A 366 24.46 -21.94 -6.45
C ARG A 366 24.16 -21.56 -7.91
N GLN A 367 24.37 -22.49 -8.86
CA GLN A 367 24.01 -22.25 -10.24
C GLN A 367 22.49 -22.12 -10.42
N ARG A 368 21.69 -22.96 -9.76
CA ARG A 368 20.23 -22.82 -9.73
C ARG A 368 19.78 -21.49 -9.10
N ALA A 369 20.45 -21.05 -8.03
CA ALA A 369 20.17 -19.76 -7.41
C ALA A 369 20.34 -18.61 -8.42
N LEU A 370 21.40 -18.67 -9.24
CA LEU A 370 21.66 -17.67 -10.29
C LEU A 370 20.55 -17.67 -11.33
N GLU A 371 20.21 -18.82 -11.89
CA GLU A 371 19.17 -18.95 -12.91
C GLU A 371 17.81 -18.42 -12.40
N MET A 372 17.46 -18.72 -11.16
CA MET A 372 16.23 -18.23 -10.52
C MET A 372 16.27 -16.73 -10.30
N ALA A 373 17.37 -16.16 -9.84
CA ALA A 373 17.50 -14.74 -9.60
C ALA A 373 17.43 -13.95 -10.92
N GLU A 374 18.08 -14.44 -11.99
CA GLU A 374 18.01 -13.86 -13.33
C GLU A 374 16.59 -13.94 -13.91
N ALA A 375 15.90 -15.08 -13.74
CA ALA A 375 14.51 -15.23 -14.16
C ALA A 375 13.58 -14.27 -13.41
N ASN A 376 13.76 -14.07 -12.10
CA ASN A 376 12.99 -13.13 -11.32
C ASN A 376 13.17 -11.68 -11.80
N VAL A 377 14.40 -11.27 -12.14
CA VAL A 377 14.65 -9.94 -12.72
C VAL A 377 13.98 -9.81 -14.08
N ALA A 378 14.04 -10.84 -14.93
CA ALA A 378 13.39 -10.83 -16.24
C ALA A 378 11.87 -10.71 -16.16
N MET A 379 11.24 -11.35 -15.17
CA MET A 379 9.79 -11.29 -14.92
C MET A 379 9.34 -9.97 -14.28
N HIS A 380 10.17 -9.35 -13.46
CA HIS A 380 9.82 -8.15 -12.67
C HIS A 380 10.63 -6.93 -13.11
N ARG A 381 10.35 -6.46 -14.33
CA ARG A 381 10.98 -5.30 -14.96
C ARG A 381 10.52 -3.98 -14.35
N GLU A 382 10.98 -2.88 -14.95
CA GLU A 382 10.65 -1.52 -14.54
C GLU A 382 9.14 -1.32 -14.34
N GLY A 383 8.78 -0.70 -13.20
CA GLY A 383 7.39 -0.51 -12.77
C GLY A 383 6.79 -1.67 -11.95
N SER A 384 7.46 -2.82 -11.86
CA SER A 384 7.03 -3.91 -10.98
C SER A 384 7.34 -3.58 -9.51
N PRO A 385 6.41 -3.86 -8.56
CA PRO A 385 6.68 -3.67 -7.13
C PRO A 385 7.80 -4.58 -6.60
N HIS A 386 8.18 -5.63 -7.34
CA HIS A 386 9.21 -6.58 -6.96
C HIS A 386 10.56 -6.31 -7.61
N GLN A 387 10.67 -5.36 -8.54
CA GLN A 387 11.89 -5.07 -9.30
C GLN A 387 13.12 -4.88 -8.41
N VAL A 388 13.03 -4.00 -7.42
CA VAL A 388 14.16 -3.70 -6.53
C VAL A 388 14.61 -4.91 -5.74
N ASN A 389 13.66 -5.71 -5.25
CA ASN A 389 13.97 -6.92 -4.50
C ASN A 389 14.61 -7.99 -5.39
N ALA A 390 14.13 -8.14 -6.63
CA ALA A 390 14.74 -9.05 -7.60
C ALA A 390 16.18 -8.65 -7.93
N LEU A 391 16.44 -7.36 -8.23
CA LEU A 391 17.78 -6.83 -8.47
C LEU A 391 18.70 -7.00 -7.27
N THR A 392 18.20 -6.72 -6.06
CA THR A 392 18.99 -6.87 -4.82
C THR A 392 19.38 -8.33 -4.58
N THR A 393 18.46 -9.27 -4.81
CA THR A 393 18.75 -10.71 -4.71
C THR A 393 19.75 -11.13 -5.77
N LEU A 394 19.63 -10.69 -7.02
CA LEU A 394 20.58 -11.01 -8.06
C LEU A 394 21.99 -10.45 -7.77
N ALA A 395 22.08 -9.21 -7.26
CA ALA A 395 23.36 -8.64 -6.82
C ALA A 395 24.00 -9.47 -5.72
N TRP A 396 23.21 -9.95 -4.74
CA TRP A 396 23.71 -10.83 -3.69
C TRP A 396 24.20 -12.17 -4.23
N VAL A 397 23.44 -12.79 -5.14
CA VAL A 397 23.84 -14.05 -5.79
C VAL A 397 25.14 -13.87 -6.57
N TYR A 398 25.29 -12.83 -7.39
CA TYR A 398 26.54 -12.52 -8.07
C TYR A 398 27.70 -12.32 -7.09
N TYR A 399 27.47 -11.63 -5.98
CA TYR A 399 28.49 -11.43 -4.96
C TYR A 399 28.98 -12.76 -4.36
N LYS A 400 28.07 -13.65 -3.98
CA LYS A 400 28.38 -14.98 -3.43
C LYS A 400 29.11 -15.88 -4.45
N LEU A 401 28.91 -15.65 -5.75
CA LEU A 401 29.60 -16.33 -6.84
C LEU A 401 30.93 -15.66 -7.23
N GLY A 402 31.31 -14.55 -6.59
CA GLY A 402 32.54 -13.81 -6.91
C GLY A 402 32.50 -12.98 -8.20
N ARG A 403 31.32 -12.80 -8.80
CA ARG A 403 31.10 -12.10 -10.08
C ARG A 403 31.02 -10.59 -9.88
N ARG A 404 32.13 -9.96 -9.51
CA ARG A 404 32.19 -8.54 -9.09
C ARG A 404 31.70 -7.55 -10.17
N GLU A 405 32.06 -7.78 -11.43
CA GLU A 405 31.64 -6.90 -12.53
C GLU A 405 30.12 -6.89 -12.72
N ASP A 406 29.47 -8.02 -12.53
CA ASP A 406 28.02 -8.13 -12.64
C ASP A 406 27.30 -7.50 -11.44
N VAL A 407 27.89 -7.57 -10.26
CA VAL A 407 27.43 -6.81 -9.08
C VAL A 407 27.38 -5.31 -9.39
N GLU A 408 28.45 -4.75 -9.98
CA GLU A 408 28.50 -3.33 -10.31
C GLU A 408 27.41 -2.91 -11.32
N LYS A 409 27.17 -3.74 -12.33
CA LYS A 409 26.09 -3.49 -13.31
C LYS A 409 24.72 -3.45 -12.64
N ILE A 410 24.44 -4.34 -11.70
CA ILE A 410 23.15 -4.38 -10.99
C ILE A 410 23.05 -3.20 -10.01
N LEU A 411 24.11 -2.90 -9.24
CA LEU A 411 24.08 -1.78 -8.30
C LEU A 411 23.80 -0.43 -8.99
N SER A 412 24.24 -0.25 -10.22
CA SER A 412 23.96 0.96 -11.00
C SER A 412 22.46 1.14 -11.32
N GLN A 413 21.69 0.06 -11.33
CA GLN A 413 20.23 0.06 -11.58
C GLN A 413 19.43 0.31 -10.30
N ILE A 414 20.03 0.15 -9.12
CA ILE A 414 19.38 0.37 -7.83
C ILE A 414 19.64 1.80 -7.40
N THR A 415 18.64 2.68 -7.53
CA THR A 415 18.75 4.09 -7.16
C THR A 415 18.73 4.29 -5.65
N GLN A 416 19.26 5.43 -5.17
CA GLN A 416 19.30 5.76 -3.74
C GLN A 416 17.91 5.93 -3.10
N ASN A 417 16.87 6.17 -3.90
CA ASN A 417 15.50 6.40 -3.44
C ASN A 417 14.67 5.12 -3.37
N ASN A 418 15.22 3.96 -3.74
CA ASN A 418 14.51 2.70 -3.71
C ASN A 418 14.33 2.20 -2.28
N GLN A 419 13.12 1.76 -1.96
CA GLN A 419 12.86 1.07 -0.69
C GLN A 419 13.42 -0.35 -0.75
N LEU A 420 14.42 -0.63 0.09
CA LEU A 420 15.00 -1.96 0.27
C LEU A 420 14.20 -2.75 1.32
N THR A 421 14.11 -4.06 1.12
CA THR A 421 13.72 -4.98 2.21
C THR A 421 14.80 -5.01 3.29
N THR A 422 14.48 -5.54 4.48
CA THR A 422 15.44 -5.66 5.58
C THR A 422 16.67 -6.48 5.19
N ASP A 423 16.47 -7.60 4.52
CA ASP A 423 17.58 -8.42 3.99
C ASP A 423 18.32 -7.69 2.87
N GLY A 424 17.58 -7.06 1.95
CA GLY A 424 18.17 -6.27 0.87
C GLY A 424 19.04 -5.12 1.38
N ALA A 425 18.65 -4.50 2.46
CA ALA A 425 19.44 -3.46 3.11
C ALA A 425 20.80 -3.99 3.60
N TYR A 426 20.81 -5.18 4.22
CA TYR A 426 22.08 -5.83 4.61
C TYR A 426 22.94 -6.17 3.38
N TYR A 427 22.35 -6.78 2.35
CA TYR A 427 23.10 -7.18 1.14
C TYR A 427 23.72 -5.94 0.48
N ILE A 428 22.95 -4.89 0.24
CA ILE A 428 23.46 -3.66 -0.34
C ILE A 428 24.54 -3.02 0.55
N ALA A 429 24.33 -2.98 1.86
CA ALA A 429 25.34 -2.43 2.78
C ALA A 429 26.65 -3.22 2.71
N LYS A 430 26.61 -4.56 2.65
CA LYS A 430 27.79 -5.40 2.49
C LYS A 430 28.54 -5.11 1.19
N LEU A 431 27.81 -4.99 0.08
CA LEU A 431 28.39 -4.66 -1.23
C LEU A 431 29.04 -3.26 -1.23
N LEU A 432 28.39 -2.27 -0.58
CA LEU A 432 28.94 -0.92 -0.45
C LEU A 432 30.22 -0.88 0.41
N VAL A 433 30.31 -1.71 1.46
CA VAL A 433 31.54 -1.82 2.26
C VAL A 433 32.70 -2.33 1.40
N ASP A 434 32.48 -3.33 0.58
CA ASP A 434 33.52 -3.89 -0.30
C ASP A 434 33.95 -2.90 -1.42
N ARG A 435 33.07 -1.93 -1.73
CA ARG A 435 33.41 -0.77 -2.62
C ARG A 435 34.10 0.38 -1.91
N GLY A 436 34.26 0.31 -0.57
CA GLY A 436 34.81 1.39 0.23
C GLY A 436 33.80 2.49 0.65
N GLU A 437 32.52 2.35 0.29
CA GLU A 437 31.45 3.32 0.59
C GLU A 437 30.88 3.12 2.02
N ARG A 438 31.77 3.12 3.01
CA ARG A 438 31.47 2.77 4.42
C ARG A 438 30.39 3.65 5.06
N ASP A 439 30.35 4.93 4.75
CA ASP A 439 29.36 5.86 5.33
C ASP A 439 27.96 5.61 4.81
N ARG A 440 27.81 5.28 3.54
CA ARG A 440 26.52 4.88 2.98
C ARG A 440 26.02 3.56 3.55
N ALA A 441 26.91 2.57 3.65
CA ALA A 441 26.62 1.28 4.27
C ALA A 441 26.15 1.45 5.71
N ARG A 442 26.88 2.25 6.50
CA ARG A 442 26.54 2.55 7.90
C ARG A 442 25.13 3.15 8.01
N LYS A 443 24.79 4.13 7.18
CA LYS A 443 23.48 4.80 7.20
C LYS A 443 22.34 3.81 6.92
N ILE A 444 22.50 2.95 5.93
CA ILE A 444 21.50 1.90 5.58
C ILE A 444 21.33 0.94 6.76
N LEU A 445 22.42 0.48 7.38
CA LEU A 445 22.37 -0.44 8.51
C LEU A 445 21.76 0.20 9.76
N GLU A 446 22.04 1.46 10.05
CA GLU A 446 21.42 2.18 11.16
C GLU A 446 19.91 2.32 10.96
N GLU A 447 19.46 2.56 9.74
CA GLU A 447 18.04 2.69 9.40
C GLU A 447 17.32 1.34 9.55
N VAL A 448 17.86 0.26 9.00
CA VAL A 448 17.20 -1.06 9.05
C VAL A 448 17.19 -1.64 10.46
N LEU A 449 18.24 -1.41 11.26
CA LEU A 449 18.35 -1.90 12.64
C LEU A 449 17.61 -1.02 13.67
N ALA A 450 17.13 0.17 13.27
CA ALA A 450 16.29 1.00 14.13
C ALA A 450 14.93 0.35 14.48
N ASN A 451 14.50 -0.64 13.67
CA ASN A 451 13.36 -1.49 13.98
C ASN A 451 13.86 -2.75 14.71
N ASP A 452 13.17 -3.15 15.81
CA ASP A 452 13.50 -4.34 16.60
C ASP A 452 13.01 -5.64 15.98
N ALA A 453 12.24 -5.61 14.88
CA ALA A 453 11.71 -6.82 14.23
C ALA A 453 12.84 -7.74 13.76
N MET A 454 12.69 -9.05 14.00
CA MET A 454 13.63 -10.06 13.55
C MET A 454 13.52 -10.24 12.03
N PHE A 455 14.67 -10.42 11.39
CA PHE A 455 14.79 -10.81 9.99
C PHE A 455 16.05 -11.68 9.80
N PRO A 456 16.12 -12.49 8.74
CA PRO A 456 17.19 -13.52 8.60
C PRO A 456 18.62 -13.02 8.74
N THR A 457 18.93 -11.84 8.21
CA THR A 457 20.28 -11.27 8.22
C THR A 457 20.50 -10.22 9.32
N ARG A 458 19.63 -10.15 10.34
CA ARG A 458 19.72 -9.12 11.38
C ARG A 458 21.02 -9.16 12.18
N ALA A 459 21.47 -10.35 12.58
CA ALA A 459 22.72 -10.53 13.31
C ALA A 459 23.90 -10.07 12.45
N ASP A 460 23.97 -10.52 11.20
CA ASP A 460 25.03 -10.13 10.27
C ASP A 460 25.04 -8.61 10.00
N ALA A 461 23.86 -8.00 9.93
CA ALA A 461 23.71 -6.55 9.78
C ALA A 461 24.25 -5.79 11.02
N ALA A 462 23.95 -6.29 12.22
CA ALA A 462 24.44 -5.70 13.47
C ALA A 462 25.96 -5.82 13.60
N ASP A 463 26.53 -6.97 13.27
CA ASP A 463 27.98 -7.22 13.30
C ASP A 463 28.70 -6.33 12.28
N LEU A 464 28.15 -6.21 11.08
CA LEU A 464 28.69 -5.33 10.05
C LEU A 464 28.67 -3.87 10.51
N LEU A 465 27.54 -3.39 11.08
CA LEU A 465 27.46 -2.04 11.63
C LEU A 465 28.47 -1.79 12.75
N ALA A 466 28.65 -2.77 13.66
CA ALA A 466 29.64 -2.68 14.73
C ALA A 466 31.07 -2.58 14.17
N SER A 467 31.39 -3.29 13.11
CA SER A 467 32.70 -3.22 12.43
C SER A 467 32.95 -1.85 11.78
N LEU A 468 31.88 -1.19 11.28
CA LEU A 468 31.97 0.11 10.64
C LEU A 468 32.13 1.28 11.64
N LYS A 469 31.75 1.09 12.91
CA LYS A 469 31.89 2.07 14.00
C LYS A 469 33.28 2.08 14.63
N LYS A 470 34.07 1.02 14.42
CA LYS A 470 35.46 1.01 14.87
C LYS A 470 36.29 1.94 13.95
N PRO A 471 37.14 2.81 14.51
CA PRO A 471 38.03 3.60 13.67
C PRO A 471 38.87 2.64 12.81
N ALA A 472 39.10 3.02 11.57
CA ALA A 472 40.09 2.35 10.73
C ALA A 472 41.46 2.55 11.42
N GLY A 473 42.01 1.45 11.93
CA GLY A 473 43.35 1.45 12.56
C GLY A 473 44.42 1.72 11.54
#